data_4e8a7620712de27e558d757cd2c22c4d
#
_entry.id   4e8a7620712de27e558d757cd2c22c4d
#
_cell.length_a   1.000
_cell.length_b   1.000
_cell.length_c   1.000
_cell.angle_alpha   90.00
_cell.angle_beta   90.00
_cell.angle_gamma   90.00
#
_symmetry.space_group_name_H-M   'P 1'
#
loop_
_entity.id
_entity.type
_entity.pdbx_description
1 polymer ?
#
loop_
_entity_poly.entity_id
_entity_poly.type
_entity_poly.pdbx_seq_one_letter_code
_entity_poly.pdbx_strand_id
1 'polypeptide(L)'
;MVKKGLYLSIITVLLISVAGLAGCRRHSPGAKAEFMVDYVSETLDLNESQQVHLDQIKDELVEKGIQMHAGRAAMHAELAAQLRSDEIDQGRIKAMVTERRVKMEELIDLGILRLAEFHKTLTPEQREKLVAKLESFKKWHGHDWE
;
A
#
# COMPACT_ATOMS: atom_id res chain seq x y z
N MET A 1 -43.30 18.83 -26.51
CA MET A 1 -42.53 19.43 -25.36
C MET A 1 -41.92 18.45 -24.39
N VAL A 2 -42.22 17.16 -24.49
CA VAL A 2 -41.75 16.14 -23.50
C VAL A 2 -40.30 15.65 -23.73
N LYS A 3 -39.76 15.75 -24.96
CA LYS A 3 -38.42 15.21 -25.29
C LYS A 3 -37.25 16.05 -24.75
N LYS A 4 -37.39 17.34 -24.49
CA LYS A 4 -36.29 18.19 -23.97
C LYS A 4 -36.02 17.99 -22.49
N GLY A 5 -37.05 17.62 -21.70
CA GLY A 5 -36.89 17.34 -20.27
C GLY A 5 -36.14 16.04 -20.02
N LEU A 6 -36.34 15.03 -20.88
CA LEU A 6 -35.68 13.72 -20.75
C LEU A 6 -34.17 13.79 -21.00
N TYR A 7 -33.72 14.58 -21.98
CA TYR A 7 -32.30 14.80 -22.27
C TYR A 7 -31.57 15.56 -21.14
N LEU A 8 -32.26 16.56 -20.55
CA LEU A 8 -31.70 17.32 -19.44
C LEU A 8 -31.49 16.39 -18.21
N SER A 9 -32.42 15.48 -17.92
CA SER A 9 -32.35 14.53 -16.83
C SER A 9 -31.23 13.50 -17.03
N ILE A 10 -31.02 13.03 -18.27
CA ILE A 10 -29.95 12.08 -18.60
C ILE A 10 -28.57 12.73 -18.49
N ILE A 11 -28.44 13.98 -18.94
CA ILE A 11 -27.17 14.73 -18.83
C ILE A 11 -26.83 15.00 -17.37
N THR A 12 -27.81 15.32 -16.53
CA THR A 12 -27.59 15.57 -15.10
C THR A 12 -27.14 14.27 -14.37
N VAL A 13 -27.74 13.13 -14.70
CA VAL A 13 -27.35 11.83 -14.15
C VAL A 13 -25.95 11.43 -14.64
N LEU A 14 -25.60 11.72 -15.89
CA LEU A 14 -24.27 11.42 -16.44
C LEU A 14 -23.19 12.29 -15.81
N LEU A 15 -23.47 13.58 -15.57
CA LEU A 15 -22.54 14.49 -14.88
C LEU A 15 -22.31 14.12 -13.41
N ILE A 16 -23.34 13.65 -12.71
CA ILE A 16 -23.24 13.17 -11.32
C ILE A 16 -22.42 11.87 -11.27
N SER A 17 -22.57 10.99 -12.27
CA SER A 17 -21.79 9.76 -12.36
C SER A 17 -20.30 10.02 -12.61
N VAL A 18 -19.97 11.02 -13.44
CA VAL A 18 -18.57 11.42 -13.70
C VAL A 18 -17.95 12.10 -12.48
N ALA A 19 -18.70 12.91 -11.74
CA ALA A 19 -18.25 13.52 -10.49
C ALA A 19 -18.02 12.46 -9.38
N GLY A 20 -18.83 11.40 -9.34
CA GLY A 20 -18.64 10.27 -8.42
C GLY A 20 -17.39 9.44 -8.71
N LEU A 21 -16.98 9.31 -9.97
CA LEU A 21 -15.76 8.60 -10.36
C LEU A 21 -14.48 9.41 -10.11
N ALA A 22 -14.57 10.76 -10.11
CA ALA A 22 -13.46 11.64 -9.73
C ALA A 22 -13.19 11.62 -8.21
N GLY A 23 -14.10 11.10 -7.40
CA GLY A 23 -13.99 10.94 -5.95
C GLY A 23 -13.22 9.71 -5.50
N CYS A 24 -12.64 8.88 -6.38
CA CYS A 24 -11.60 7.93 -6.02
C CYS A 24 -10.34 8.70 -5.60
N ARG A 25 -10.39 9.28 -4.41
CA ARG A 25 -9.22 9.78 -3.70
C ARG A 25 -8.15 8.70 -3.77
N ARG A 26 -7.10 8.97 -4.51
CA ARG A 26 -5.82 8.29 -4.34
C ARG A 26 -5.44 8.47 -2.87
N HIS A 27 -5.79 7.51 -2.04
CA HIS A 27 -5.31 7.48 -0.68
C HIS A 27 -3.79 7.46 -0.79
N SER A 28 -3.16 8.52 -0.32
CA SER A 28 -1.69 8.57 -0.29
C SER A 28 -1.19 7.34 0.49
N PRO A 29 -0.01 6.80 0.19
CA PRO A 29 0.57 5.71 0.97
C PRO A 29 0.55 6.00 2.48
N GLY A 30 0.80 7.24 2.87
CA GLY A 30 0.72 7.70 4.25
C GLY A 30 -0.68 7.57 4.86
N ALA A 31 -1.74 7.96 4.15
CA ALA A 31 -3.10 7.85 4.70
C ALA A 31 -3.54 6.40 4.95
N LYS A 32 -3.07 5.45 4.13
CA LYS A 32 -3.32 4.02 4.38
C LYS A 32 -2.53 3.50 5.57
N ALA A 33 -1.29 3.94 5.70
CA ALA A 33 -0.43 3.56 6.82
C ALA A 33 -0.97 4.13 8.14
N GLU A 34 -1.47 5.36 8.15
CA GLU A 34 -2.15 5.99 9.29
C GLU A 34 -3.33 5.14 9.76
N PHE A 35 -4.24 4.85 8.84
CA PHE A 35 -5.39 3.98 9.15
C PHE A 35 -4.98 2.62 9.74
N MET A 36 -3.88 2.03 9.24
CA MET A 36 -3.39 0.74 9.77
C MET A 36 -2.83 0.89 11.19
N VAL A 37 -2.13 1.99 11.49
CA VAL A 37 -1.61 2.28 12.83
C VAL A 37 -2.76 2.48 13.81
N ASP A 38 -3.76 3.29 13.46
CA ASP A 38 -4.95 3.50 14.27
C ASP A 38 -5.67 2.18 14.57
N TYR A 39 -5.88 1.38 13.52
CA TYR A 39 -6.53 0.07 13.65
C TYR A 39 -5.75 -0.89 14.57
N VAL A 40 -4.43 -0.95 14.45
CA VAL A 40 -3.59 -1.81 15.31
C VAL A 40 -3.60 -1.29 16.74
N SER A 41 -3.47 0.02 16.93
CA SER A 41 -3.47 0.68 18.24
C SER A 41 -4.75 0.40 19.01
N GLU A 42 -5.91 0.55 18.36
CA GLU A 42 -7.22 0.27 18.95
C GLU A 42 -7.42 -1.24 19.21
N THR A 43 -7.04 -2.10 18.24
CA THR A 43 -7.22 -3.56 18.35
C THR A 43 -6.42 -4.16 19.49
N LEU A 44 -5.21 -3.67 19.72
CA LEU A 44 -4.30 -4.20 20.74
C LEU A 44 -4.37 -3.43 22.06
N ASP A 45 -5.19 -2.37 22.16
CA ASP A 45 -5.24 -1.46 23.31
C ASP A 45 -3.81 -0.95 23.66
N LEU A 46 -3.11 -0.39 22.67
CA LEU A 46 -1.74 0.07 22.86
C LEU A 46 -1.70 1.27 23.81
N ASN A 47 -0.73 1.27 24.74
CA ASN A 47 -0.45 2.44 25.54
C ASN A 47 0.26 3.53 24.73
N GLU A 48 0.36 4.74 25.28
CA GLU A 48 0.93 5.91 24.60
C GLU A 48 2.36 5.66 24.07
N SER A 49 3.22 5.02 24.85
CA SER A 49 4.60 4.74 24.42
C SER A 49 4.67 3.73 23.26
N GLN A 50 3.78 2.74 23.25
CA GLN A 50 3.66 1.77 22.16
C GLN A 50 3.11 2.42 20.88
N GLN A 51 2.15 3.34 21.01
CA GLN A 51 1.60 4.10 19.87
C GLN A 51 2.67 4.98 19.24
N VAL A 52 3.41 5.76 20.04
CA VAL A 52 4.55 6.57 19.54
C VAL A 52 5.58 5.71 18.81
N HIS A 53 5.91 4.54 19.36
CA HIS A 53 6.87 3.63 18.71
C HIS A 53 6.30 3.09 17.38
N LEU A 54 5.03 2.72 17.32
CA LEU A 54 4.38 2.24 16.10
C LEU A 54 4.31 3.34 15.03
N ASP A 55 4.05 4.60 15.42
CA ASP A 55 4.07 5.74 14.52
C ASP A 55 5.45 5.98 13.91
N GLN A 56 6.52 5.88 14.70
CA GLN A 56 7.89 6.01 14.21
C GLN A 56 8.20 4.91 13.16
N ILE A 57 7.80 3.68 13.42
CA ILE A 57 7.94 2.57 12.48
C ILE A 57 7.19 2.84 11.18
N LYS A 58 5.94 3.32 11.28
CA LYS A 58 5.11 3.71 10.14
C LYS A 58 5.82 4.75 9.28
N ASP A 59 6.30 5.83 9.88
CA ASP A 59 6.93 6.93 9.16
C ASP A 59 8.19 6.46 8.41
N GLU A 60 9.02 5.65 9.04
CA GLU A 60 10.23 5.08 8.44
C GLU A 60 9.90 4.15 7.25
N LEU A 61 8.92 3.25 7.41
CA LEU A 61 8.51 2.34 6.35
C LEU A 61 7.83 3.08 5.18
N VAL A 62 7.03 4.10 5.46
CA VAL A 62 6.41 4.94 4.44
C VAL A 62 7.47 5.70 3.65
N GLU A 63 8.45 6.31 4.32
CA GLU A 63 9.55 7.01 3.66
C GLU A 63 10.35 6.08 2.74
N LYS A 64 10.75 4.91 3.21
CA LYS A 64 11.44 3.88 2.40
C LYS A 64 10.57 3.42 1.24
N GLY A 65 9.28 3.22 1.44
CA GLY A 65 8.33 2.89 0.39
C GLY A 65 8.24 3.96 -0.69
N ILE A 66 8.19 5.23 -0.31
CA ILE A 66 8.19 6.37 -1.25
C ILE A 66 9.49 6.40 -2.06
N GLN A 67 10.64 6.24 -1.43
CA GLN A 67 11.95 6.18 -2.09
C GLN A 67 12.01 5.03 -3.11
N MET A 68 11.49 3.85 -2.75
CA MET A 68 11.38 2.71 -3.66
C MET A 68 10.47 3.02 -4.86
N HIS A 69 9.38 3.77 -4.66
CA HIS A 69 8.46 4.13 -5.74
C HIS A 69 8.97 5.25 -6.65
N ALA A 70 9.85 6.11 -6.17
CA ALA A 70 10.40 7.24 -6.94
C ALA A 70 11.08 6.79 -8.25
N GLY A 71 11.74 5.63 -8.26
CA GLY A 71 12.40 5.07 -9.45
C GLY A 71 11.46 4.41 -10.47
N ARG A 72 10.15 4.28 -10.16
CA ARG A 72 9.21 3.55 -11.03
C ARG A 72 9.03 4.19 -12.40
N ALA A 73 8.93 5.51 -12.45
CA ALA A 73 8.76 6.26 -13.69
C ALA A 73 9.99 6.09 -14.61
N ALA A 74 11.19 6.18 -14.06
CA ALA A 74 12.44 5.96 -14.80
C ALA A 74 12.54 4.54 -15.34
N MET A 75 12.16 3.55 -14.54
CA MET A 75 12.12 2.15 -14.95
C MET A 75 11.13 1.93 -16.12
N HIS A 76 9.93 2.53 -16.04
CA HIS A 76 8.95 2.45 -17.13
C HIS A 76 9.46 3.12 -18.43
N ALA A 77 10.11 4.29 -18.32
CA ALA A 77 10.68 4.99 -19.45
C ALA A 77 11.78 4.17 -20.11
N GLU A 78 12.68 3.58 -19.31
CA GLU A 78 13.73 2.72 -19.82
C GLU A 78 13.18 1.46 -20.51
N LEU A 79 12.23 0.76 -19.88
CA LEU A 79 11.59 -0.40 -20.48
C LEU A 79 10.91 -0.04 -21.81
N ALA A 80 10.23 1.11 -21.88
CA ALA A 80 9.63 1.59 -23.12
C ALA A 80 10.67 1.92 -24.19
N ALA A 81 11.85 2.43 -23.82
CA ALA A 81 12.97 2.66 -24.75
C ALA A 81 13.52 1.34 -25.30
N GLN A 82 13.72 0.35 -24.44
CA GLN A 82 14.16 -0.99 -24.84
C GLN A 82 13.17 -1.68 -25.79
N LEU A 83 11.87 -1.53 -25.57
CA LEU A 83 10.83 -2.10 -26.43
C LEU A 83 10.71 -1.39 -27.79
N ARG A 84 11.25 -0.17 -27.95
CA ARG A 84 11.31 0.54 -29.23
C ARG A 84 12.60 0.32 -29.99
N SER A 85 13.63 -0.26 -29.38
CA SER A 85 14.89 -0.57 -30.05
C SER A 85 14.76 -1.80 -30.90
N ASP A 86 15.63 -1.94 -31.92
CA ASP A 86 15.67 -3.10 -32.80
C ASP A 86 16.09 -4.37 -32.04
N GLU A 87 16.83 -4.22 -30.95
CA GLU A 87 17.28 -5.30 -30.09
C GLU A 87 17.16 -4.91 -28.61
N ILE A 88 16.69 -5.85 -27.77
CA ILE A 88 16.55 -5.65 -26.33
C ILE A 88 17.87 -5.96 -25.64
N ASP A 89 18.43 -4.98 -24.91
CA ASP A 89 19.56 -5.18 -24.02
C ASP A 89 19.13 -5.93 -22.75
N GLN A 90 19.29 -7.26 -22.78
CA GLN A 90 18.95 -8.12 -21.64
C GLN A 90 19.78 -7.82 -20.40
N GLY A 91 21.05 -7.38 -20.57
CA GLY A 91 21.92 -7.02 -19.44
C GLY A 91 21.36 -5.82 -18.68
N ARG A 92 20.94 -4.79 -19.42
CA ARG A 92 20.34 -3.58 -18.85
C ARG A 92 19.01 -3.87 -18.14
N ILE A 93 18.15 -4.69 -18.74
CA ILE A 93 16.89 -5.11 -18.09
C ILE A 93 17.16 -5.88 -16.79
N LYS A 94 18.10 -6.84 -16.80
CA LYS A 94 18.50 -7.60 -15.62
C LYS A 94 19.06 -6.70 -14.52
N ALA A 95 19.87 -5.71 -14.87
CA ALA A 95 20.42 -4.74 -13.92
C ALA A 95 19.31 -3.95 -13.23
N MET A 96 18.33 -3.43 -13.98
CA MET A 96 17.17 -2.72 -13.44
C MET A 96 16.34 -3.58 -12.48
N VAL A 97 16.06 -4.83 -12.85
CA VAL A 97 15.32 -5.76 -12.02
C VAL A 97 16.08 -6.08 -10.75
N THR A 98 17.40 -6.28 -10.85
CA THR A 98 18.26 -6.57 -9.69
C THR A 98 18.30 -5.39 -8.72
N GLU A 99 18.48 -4.16 -9.21
CA GLU A 99 18.46 -2.96 -8.39
C GLU A 99 17.14 -2.84 -7.60
N ARG A 100 16.01 -3.08 -8.30
CA ARG A 100 14.70 -3.02 -7.66
C ARG A 100 14.52 -4.12 -6.61
N ARG A 101 15.04 -5.32 -6.90
CA ARG A 101 14.97 -6.43 -5.94
C ARG A 101 15.75 -6.12 -4.66
N VAL A 102 16.96 -5.57 -4.79
CA VAL A 102 17.76 -5.14 -3.63
C VAL A 102 17.01 -4.14 -2.77
N LYS A 103 16.43 -3.09 -3.37
CA LYS A 103 15.62 -2.09 -2.63
C LYS A 103 14.39 -2.71 -1.95
N MET A 104 13.78 -3.71 -2.55
CA MET A 104 12.66 -4.43 -1.94
C MET A 104 13.14 -5.30 -0.77
N GLU A 105 14.26 -6.00 -0.91
CA GLU A 105 14.87 -6.79 0.16
C GLU A 105 15.21 -5.89 1.37
N GLU A 106 15.83 -4.73 1.14
CA GLU A 106 16.09 -3.73 2.20
C GLU A 106 14.82 -3.29 2.94
N LEU A 107 13.72 -3.07 2.21
CA LEU A 107 12.44 -2.68 2.83
C LEU A 107 11.84 -3.83 3.65
N ILE A 108 11.93 -5.07 3.15
CA ILE A 108 11.46 -6.26 3.86
C ILE A 108 12.28 -6.48 5.14
N ASP A 109 13.61 -6.39 5.05
CA ASP A 109 14.52 -6.57 6.19
C ASP A 109 14.25 -5.51 7.27
N LEU A 110 14.07 -4.26 6.86
CA LEU A 110 13.65 -3.18 7.76
C LEU A 110 12.32 -3.50 8.43
N GLY A 111 11.32 -3.96 7.67
CA GLY A 111 10.01 -4.34 8.20
C GLY A 111 10.10 -5.47 9.23
N ILE A 112 10.90 -6.50 8.96
CA ILE A 112 11.12 -7.62 9.89
C ILE A 112 11.81 -7.14 11.17
N LEU A 113 12.85 -6.30 11.04
CA LEU A 113 13.56 -5.72 12.18
C LEU A 113 12.59 -4.92 13.07
N ARG A 114 11.82 -4.01 12.50
CA ARG A 114 10.87 -3.17 13.22
C ARG A 114 9.73 -3.96 13.85
N LEU A 115 9.25 -4.98 13.15
CA LEU A 115 8.26 -5.90 13.72
C LEU A 115 8.82 -6.61 14.96
N ALA A 116 10.06 -7.10 14.91
CA ALA A 116 10.70 -7.77 16.05
C ALA A 116 10.93 -6.81 17.23
N GLU A 117 11.29 -5.55 16.97
CA GLU A 117 11.45 -4.51 18.00
C GLU A 117 10.09 -4.18 18.64
N PHE A 118 9.06 -3.94 17.84
CA PHE A 118 7.71 -3.65 18.32
C PHE A 118 7.14 -4.82 19.13
N HIS A 119 7.31 -6.05 18.66
CA HIS A 119 6.85 -7.25 19.36
C HIS A 119 7.40 -7.37 20.79
N LYS A 120 8.61 -6.89 21.04
CA LYS A 120 9.21 -6.90 22.39
C LYS A 120 8.49 -5.95 23.36
N THR A 121 7.82 -4.93 22.84
CA THR A 121 7.06 -3.97 23.66
C THR A 121 5.67 -4.46 24.03
N LEU A 122 5.16 -5.49 23.37
CA LEU A 122 3.81 -6.02 23.57
C LEU A 122 3.74 -6.91 24.81
N THR A 123 2.64 -6.78 25.56
CA THR A 123 2.30 -7.73 26.63
C THR A 123 1.90 -9.09 26.07
N PRO A 124 1.90 -10.17 26.88
CA PRO A 124 1.38 -11.46 26.45
C PRO A 124 -0.04 -11.39 25.89
N GLU A 125 -0.93 -10.63 26.54
CA GLU A 125 -2.33 -10.46 26.13
C GLU A 125 -2.44 -9.76 24.78
N GLN A 126 -1.61 -8.73 24.53
CA GLN A 126 -1.56 -8.03 23.24
C GLN A 126 -1.06 -8.94 22.12
N ARG A 127 -0.09 -9.82 22.40
CA ARG A 127 0.39 -10.82 21.43
C ARG A 127 -0.70 -11.82 21.06
N GLU A 128 -1.46 -12.32 22.02
CA GLU A 128 -2.59 -13.21 21.75
C GLU A 128 -3.68 -12.53 20.90
N LYS A 129 -4.00 -11.26 21.18
CA LYS A 129 -4.90 -10.48 20.32
C LYS A 129 -4.39 -10.36 18.89
N LEU A 130 -3.09 -10.13 18.71
CA LEU A 130 -2.46 -10.04 17.38
C LEU A 130 -2.57 -11.36 16.62
N VAL A 131 -2.28 -12.49 17.28
CA VAL A 131 -2.42 -13.83 16.71
C VAL A 131 -3.87 -14.11 16.31
N ALA A 132 -4.84 -13.83 17.19
CA ALA A 132 -6.26 -14.03 16.90
C ALA A 132 -6.73 -13.22 15.68
N LYS A 133 -6.22 -11.99 15.50
CA LYS A 133 -6.50 -11.18 14.32
C LYS A 133 -5.89 -11.79 13.05
N LEU A 134 -4.64 -12.24 13.10
CA LEU A 134 -3.99 -12.89 11.97
C LEU A 134 -4.75 -14.14 11.51
N GLU A 135 -5.19 -14.96 12.46
CA GLU A 135 -6.00 -16.15 12.16
C GLU A 135 -7.37 -15.81 11.56
N SER A 136 -7.99 -14.72 12.01
CA SER A 136 -9.26 -14.25 11.44
C SER A 136 -9.12 -13.82 9.98
N PHE A 137 -8.03 -13.17 9.61
CA PHE A 137 -7.73 -12.81 8.22
C PHE A 137 -7.54 -14.04 7.33
N LYS A 138 -6.86 -15.07 7.84
CA LYS A 138 -6.69 -16.34 7.10
C LYS A 138 -8.03 -17.00 6.78
N LYS A 139 -8.99 -16.99 7.70
CA LYS A 139 -10.33 -17.55 7.48
C LYS A 139 -11.12 -16.78 6.42
N TRP A 140 -10.88 -15.49 6.28
CA TRP A 140 -11.61 -14.61 5.33
C TRP A 140 -11.06 -14.69 3.91
N HIS A 141 -9.76 -14.92 3.74
CA HIS A 141 -9.08 -15.02 2.44
C HIS A 141 -8.70 -16.46 2.04
N GLY A 142 -8.93 -17.44 2.89
CA GLY A 142 -8.53 -18.84 2.67
C GLY A 142 -9.50 -19.68 1.83
N HIS A 143 -10.56 -19.10 1.27
CA HIS A 143 -11.54 -19.87 0.49
C HIS A 143 -11.24 -19.99 -1.00
N ASP A 144 -10.18 -19.37 -1.52
CA ASP A 144 -9.93 -19.30 -2.96
C ASP A 144 -8.70 -20.10 -3.46
N TRP A 145 -8.10 -20.99 -2.64
CA TRP A 145 -6.88 -21.73 -3.01
C TRP A 145 -6.95 -23.25 -2.72
N GLU A 146 -8.12 -23.87 -2.91
CA GLU A 146 -8.26 -25.33 -3.04
C GLU A 146 -8.79 -25.74 -4.39
#